data_0ef72f6f18e346d1a8f3b59f87f2a221
#
_entry.id   0ef72f6f18e346d1a8f3b59f87f2a221
#
_cell.length_a   1.000
_cell.length_b   1.000
_cell.length_c   1.000
_cell.angle_alpha   90.00
_cell.angle_beta   90.00
_cell.angle_gamma   90.00
#
_symmetry.space_group_name_H-M   'P 1'
#
loop_
_entity.id
_entity.type
_entity.pdbx_description
1 polymer ?
#
loop_
_entity_poly.entity_id
_entity_poly.type
_entity_poly.pdbx_seq_one_letter_code
_entity_poly.pdbx_strand_id
1 'polypeptide(L)'
;MDSFLAPGVALTPLEGGWSGETFLAEAGGERTVVRIYADARHPEHAAEIAASLLTLVRGLLPVPRVLELRRRAPGGEMPALLVTELLPGVRGDLLLPTLDEDGLRRAGEAIGTVAATLAGMPMLRAGLFVDGELRVEPFDGDLPGWVEHHREDLTRQDWSAGELADLAALAERAQGLLDTVDRVSLVHSDLNPKNLLLDPETLVVTGVLDWEFAHAGHPYTDLGNVLRFDREPAYEAGVLAAWEARHGTPAEEARDLARCADLAALVDLAARSGANPVATRAATLLRATVAS
;
A
#
# COMPACT_ATOMS: atom_id res chain seq x y z
N MET A 1 3.50 -28.33 -15.21
CA MET A 1 3.22 -26.88 -15.31
C MET A 1 2.37 -26.53 -16.54
N ASP A 2 2.19 -27.44 -17.46
CA ASP A 2 1.69 -27.14 -18.82
C ASP A 2 0.15 -27.13 -19.00
N SER A 3 -0.64 -27.40 -17.98
CA SER A 3 -2.11 -27.43 -18.10
C SER A 3 -2.83 -26.23 -17.46
N PHE A 4 -2.09 -25.27 -16.92
CA PHE A 4 -2.66 -24.16 -16.17
C PHE A 4 -3.11 -22.99 -17.04
N LEU A 5 -2.41 -22.79 -18.16
CA LEU A 5 -2.73 -21.77 -19.16
C LEU A 5 -2.98 -22.45 -20.50
N ALA A 6 -3.71 -21.77 -21.38
CA ALA A 6 -3.94 -22.28 -22.74
C ALA A 6 -2.61 -22.55 -23.47
N PRO A 7 -2.54 -23.54 -24.35
CA PRO A 7 -1.34 -23.79 -25.16
C PRO A 7 -0.94 -22.54 -25.96
N GLY A 8 0.34 -22.18 -25.89
CA GLY A 8 0.89 -21.04 -26.62
C GLY A 8 0.98 -19.73 -25.83
N VAL A 9 0.69 -19.73 -24.52
CA VAL A 9 0.91 -18.58 -23.65
C VAL A 9 2.36 -18.59 -23.15
N ALA A 10 3.13 -17.53 -23.43
CA ALA A 10 4.44 -17.29 -22.84
C ALA A 10 4.27 -16.52 -21.52
N LEU A 11 4.89 -17.01 -20.45
CA LEU A 11 4.96 -16.35 -19.15
C LEU A 11 6.36 -15.84 -18.90
N THR A 12 6.49 -14.53 -18.61
CA THR A 12 7.74 -13.92 -18.18
C THR A 12 7.52 -13.30 -16.80
N PRO A 13 8.36 -13.62 -15.77
CA PRO A 13 8.25 -12.98 -14.48
C PRO A 13 8.32 -11.44 -14.62
N LEU A 14 7.41 -10.73 -13.97
CA LEU A 14 7.50 -9.27 -13.89
C LEU A 14 8.49 -8.91 -12.77
N GLU A 15 9.51 -8.14 -13.15
CA GLU A 15 10.49 -7.64 -12.20
C GLU A 15 9.86 -6.63 -11.23
N GLY A 16 10.25 -6.73 -9.94
CA GLY A 16 9.82 -5.82 -8.88
C GLY A 16 8.74 -6.37 -7.95
N GLY A 17 8.15 -7.54 -8.22
CA GLY A 17 7.32 -8.26 -7.25
C GLY A 17 8.20 -9.09 -6.32
N TRP A 18 8.18 -8.83 -5.01
CA TRP A 18 8.92 -9.62 -4.01
C TRP A 18 8.40 -11.06 -3.87
N SER A 19 7.21 -11.34 -4.42
CA SER A 19 6.54 -12.64 -4.29
C SER A 19 6.88 -13.63 -5.39
N GLY A 20 7.44 -13.20 -6.53
CA GLY A 20 7.70 -14.10 -7.67
C GLY A 20 6.45 -14.71 -8.29
N GLU A 21 5.26 -14.23 -7.95
CA GLU A 21 3.96 -14.79 -8.34
C GLU A 21 3.25 -13.98 -9.43
N THR A 22 3.87 -12.90 -9.92
CA THR A 22 3.30 -12.04 -10.95
C THR A 22 4.08 -12.19 -12.26
N PHE A 23 3.36 -12.44 -13.34
CA PHE A 23 3.92 -12.73 -14.66
C PHE A 23 3.27 -11.84 -15.72
N LEU A 24 4.06 -11.45 -16.71
CA LEU A 24 3.55 -10.99 -17.99
C LEU A 24 3.18 -12.21 -18.82
N ALA A 25 1.94 -12.25 -19.29
CA ALA A 25 1.47 -13.27 -20.23
C ALA A 25 1.32 -12.66 -21.61
N GLU A 26 1.86 -13.32 -22.62
CA GLU A 26 1.75 -12.92 -24.03
C GLU A 26 1.09 -14.05 -24.83
N ALA A 27 -0.01 -13.74 -25.50
CA ALA A 27 -0.74 -14.66 -26.35
C ALA A 27 -1.43 -13.90 -27.51
N GLY A 28 -1.22 -14.34 -28.75
CA GLY A 28 -1.87 -13.76 -29.92
C GLY A 28 -1.58 -12.26 -30.15
N GLY A 29 -0.48 -11.74 -29.62
CA GLY A 29 -0.12 -10.31 -29.67
C GLY A 29 -0.75 -9.46 -28.56
N GLU A 30 -1.55 -10.06 -27.68
CA GLU A 30 -2.09 -9.38 -26.49
C GLU A 30 -1.19 -9.63 -25.28
N ARG A 31 -1.08 -8.63 -24.42
CA ARG A 31 -0.28 -8.65 -23.19
C ARG A 31 -1.18 -8.45 -21.98
N THR A 32 -1.07 -9.35 -21.03
CA THR A 32 -1.83 -9.31 -19.79
C THR A 32 -0.94 -9.61 -18.59
N VAL A 33 -1.39 -9.29 -17.39
CA VAL A 33 -0.70 -9.62 -16.14
C VAL A 33 -1.42 -10.78 -15.48
N VAL A 34 -0.67 -11.81 -15.09
CA VAL A 34 -1.19 -12.98 -14.37
C VAL A 34 -0.56 -13.01 -12.99
N ARG A 35 -1.37 -12.97 -11.94
CA ARG A 35 -0.95 -13.19 -10.56
C ARG A 35 -1.45 -14.57 -10.10
N ILE A 36 -0.53 -15.40 -9.60
CA ILE A 36 -0.80 -16.75 -9.12
C ILE A 36 -0.71 -16.74 -7.58
N TYR A 37 -1.76 -17.18 -6.90
CA TYR A 37 -1.85 -17.22 -5.45
C TYR A 37 -1.54 -18.63 -4.95
N ALA A 38 -0.27 -19.04 -5.09
CA ALA A 38 0.19 -20.39 -4.74
C ALA A 38 0.71 -20.51 -3.31
N ASP A 39 1.28 -19.44 -2.77
CA ASP A 39 1.91 -19.42 -1.45
C ASP A 39 0.86 -19.51 -0.33
N ALA A 40 1.16 -20.32 0.69
CA ALA A 40 0.32 -20.45 1.90
C ALA A 40 0.22 -19.17 2.74
N ARG A 41 1.07 -18.16 2.49
CA ARG A 41 0.99 -16.83 3.13
C ARG A 41 -0.21 -16.00 2.67
N HIS A 42 -0.78 -16.29 1.50
CA HIS A 42 -1.99 -15.61 1.05
C HIS A 42 -3.23 -16.15 1.76
N PRO A 43 -4.14 -15.27 2.22
CA PRO A 43 -5.45 -15.68 2.69
C PRO A 43 -6.17 -16.54 1.65
N GLU A 44 -7.07 -17.41 2.10
CA GLU A 44 -7.78 -18.35 1.23
C GLU A 44 -8.50 -17.67 0.05
N HIS A 45 -9.03 -16.45 0.28
CA HIS A 45 -9.79 -15.67 -0.70
C HIS A 45 -9.02 -14.48 -1.29
N ALA A 46 -7.69 -14.50 -1.23
CA ALA A 46 -6.88 -13.33 -1.67
C ALA A 46 -7.14 -12.92 -3.13
N ALA A 47 -7.32 -13.88 -4.04
CA ALA A 47 -7.60 -13.59 -5.45
C ALA A 47 -8.97 -12.94 -5.65
N GLU A 48 -9.99 -13.42 -4.93
CA GLU A 48 -11.35 -12.89 -4.96
C GLU A 48 -11.41 -11.48 -4.35
N ILE A 49 -10.73 -11.27 -3.22
CA ILE A 49 -10.62 -9.97 -2.57
C ILE A 49 -9.97 -8.97 -3.52
N ALA A 50 -8.83 -9.32 -4.12
CA ALA A 50 -8.14 -8.47 -5.08
C ALA A 50 -9.03 -8.13 -6.29
N ALA A 51 -9.73 -9.10 -6.87
CA ALA A 51 -10.64 -8.88 -7.99
C ALA A 51 -11.80 -7.94 -7.63
N SER A 52 -12.36 -8.11 -6.42
CA SER A 52 -13.46 -7.27 -5.93
C SER A 52 -13.01 -5.85 -5.62
N LEU A 53 -11.82 -5.66 -5.02
CA LEU A 53 -11.23 -4.35 -4.79
C LEU A 53 -10.99 -3.59 -6.09
N LEU A 54 -10.36 -4.23 -7.08
CA LEU A 54 -10.14 -3.64 -8.41
C LEU A 54 -11.46 -3.24 -9.08
N THR A 55 -12.51 -4.04 -8.90
CA THR A 55 -13.84 -3.74 -9.43
C THR A 55 -14.49 -2.57 -8.69
N LEU A 56 -14.37 -2.52 -7.36
CA LEU A 56 -14.95 -1.50 -6.50
C LEU A 56 -14.38 -0.10 -6.81
N VAL A 57 -13.06 0.00 -6.92
CA VAL A 57 -12.38 1.30 -7.10
C VAL A 57 -12.31 1.75 -8.56
N ARG A 58 -12.68 0.89 -9.50
CA ARG A 58 -12.65 1.17 -10.92
C ARG A 58 -13.57 2.32 -11.29
N GLY A 59 -13.06 3.27 -12.04
CA GLY A 59 -13.76 4.50 -12.41
C GLY A 59 -13.55 5.65 -11.42
N LEU A 60 -13.01 5.36 -10.23
CA LEU A 60 -12.53 6.37 -9.27
C LEU A 60 -11.01 6.50 -9.34
N LEU A 61 -10.33 5.37 -9.52
CA LEU A 61 -8.88 5.27 -9.61
C LEU A 61 -8.47 4.51 -10.89
N PRO A 62 -7.29 4.79 -11.45
CA PRO A 62 -6.73 4.05 -12.56
C PRO A 62 -6.19 2.71 -12.05
N VAL A 63 -7.01 1.67 -12.13
CA VAL A 63 -6.66 0.30 -11.74
C VAL A 63 -6.84 -0.65 -12.90
N PRO A 64 -6.06 -1.76 -12.97
CA PRO A 64 -6.19 -2.71 -14.05
C PRO A 64 -7.57 -3.38 -14.06
N ARG A 65 -8.13 -3.55 -15.23
CA ARG A 65 -9.37 -4.30 -15.41
C ARG A 65 -9.12 -5.79 -15.16
N VAL A 66 -9.99 -6.40 -14.37
CA VAL A 66 -10.02 -7.86 -14.20
C VAL A 66 -10.54 -8.49 -15.50
N LEU A 67 -9.73 -9.37 -16.07
CA LEU A 67 -10.04 -10.11 -17.29
C LEU A 67 -10.53 -11.53 -16.96
N GLU A 68 -9.89 -12.19 -15.97
CA GLU A 68 -10.24 -13.51 -15.51
C GLU A 68 -9.92 -13.68 -14.02
N LEU A 69 -10.80 -14.35 -13.30
CA LEU A 69 -10.57 -14.83 -11.95
C LEU A 69 -10.81 -16.34 -11.91
N ARG A 70 -9.79 -17.11 -11.56
CA ARG A 70 -9.93 -18.53 -11.21
C ARG A 70 -9.80 -18.71 -9.72
N ARG A 71 -10.85 -19.22 -9.11
CA ARG A 71 -10.86 -19.56 -7.69
C ARG A 71 -10.17 -20.89 -7.46
N ARG A 72 -9.60 -21.06 -6.27
CA ARG A 72 -9.15 -22.38 -5.82
C ARG A 72 -10.36 -23.29 -5.63
N ALA A 73 -10.35 -24.47 -6.26
CA ALA A 73 -11.38 -25.46 -6.01
C ALA A 73 -11.20 -26.05 -4.60
N PRO A 74 -12.28 -26.36 -3.86
CA PRO A 74 -12.19 -27.04 -2.56
C PRO A 74 -11.43 -28.36 -2.69
N GLY A 75 -10.33 -28.54 -1.96
CA GLY A 75 -9.47 -29.72 -2.05
C GLY A 75 -8.67 -29.85 -3.37
N GLY A 76 -8.69 -28.83 -4.23
CA GLY A 76 -7.95 -28.82 -5.49
C GLY A 76 -6.47 -28.44 -5.29
N GLU A 77 -5.60 -29.04 -6.10
CA GLU A 77 -4.15 -28.73 -6.11
C GLU A 77 -3.81 -27.43 -6.86
N MET A 78 -4.75 -26.92 -7.67
CA MET A 78 -4.53 -25.75 -8.51
C MET A 78 -4.71 -24.47 -7.70
N PRO A 79 -3.71 -23.56 -7.69
CA PRO A 79 -3.82 -22.28 -7.01
C PRO A 79 -4.86 -21.37 -7.68
N ALA A 80 -5.39 -20.41 -6.93
CA ALA A 80 -6.17 -19.33 -7.51
C ALA A 80 -5.29 -18.45 -8.40
N LEU A 81 -5.87 -17.83 -9.43
CA LEU A 81 -5.19 -16.84 -10.25
C LEU A 81 -6.11 -15.67 -10.62
N LEU A 82 -5.48 -14.54 -10.83
CA LEU A 82 -6.12 -13.31 -11.31
C LEU A 82 -5.40 -12.85 -12.56
N VAL A 83 -6.14 -12.68 -13.65
CA VAL A 83 -5.65 -12.10 -14.90
C VAL A 83 -6.19 -10.68 -15.04
N THR A 84 -5.30 -9.73 -15.27
CA THR A 84 -5.65 -8.32 -15.43
C THR A 84 -5.01 -7.74 -16.69
N GLU A 85 -5.54 -6.61 -17.15
CA GLU A 85 -4.88 -5.84 -18.21
C GLU A 85 -3.51 -5.31 -17.73
N LEU A 86 -2.60 -5.15 -18.69
CA LEU A 86 -1.33 -4.47 -18.47
C LEU A 86 -1.55 -2.96 -18.62
N LEU A 87 -1.27 -2.20 -17.57
CA LEU A 87 -1.38 -0.74 -17.59
C LEU A 87 -0.10 -0.09 -18.16
N PRO A 88 -0.22 1.01 -18.90
CA PRO A 88 0.92 1.81 -19.35
C PRO A 88 1.45 2.69 -18.21
N GLY A 89 2.70 3.11 -18.34
CA GLY A 89 3.33 4.06 -17.43
C GLY A 89 4.68 3.59 -16.91
N VAL A 90 5.34 4.47 -16.17
CA VAL A 90 6.61 4.23 -15.50
C VAL A 90 6.34 4.20 -14.00
N ARG A 91 6.98 3.27 -13.27
CA ARG A 91 6.87 3.22 -11.80
C ARG A 91 7.34 4.53 -11.19
N GLY A 92 6.58 5.02 -10.21
CA GLY A 92 6.87 6.29 -9.56
C GLY A 92 8.23 6.33 -8.87
N ASP A 93 8.69 5.22 -8.26
CA ASP A 93 10.01 5.15 -7.63
C ASP A 93 11.18 5.28 -8.62
N LEU A 94 10.97 4.98 -9.89
CA LEU A 94 11.93 5.18 -10.97
C LEU A 94 11.83 6.57 -11.61
N LEU A 95 10.63 7.15 -11.63
CA LEU A 95 10.37 8.42 -12.28
C LEU A 95 10.69 9.62 -11.38
N LEU A 96 10.23 9.62 -10.11
CA LEU A 96 10.40 10.75 -9.18
C LEU A 96 11.84 11.24 -9.07
N PRO A 97 12.88 10.37 -8.97
CA PRO A 97 14.27 10.83 -8.88
C PRO A 97 14.79 11.57 -10.12
N THR A 98 14.06 11.51 -11.24
CA THR A 98 14.45 12.15 -12.52
C THR A 98 13.81 13.51 -12.72
N LEU A 99 12.86 13.90 -11.85
CA LEU A 99 12.06 15.11 -11.99
C LEU A 99 12.75 16.32 -11.35
N ASP A 100 12.52 17.48 -11.94
CA ASP A 100 12.83 18.75 -11.31
C ASP A 100 11.77 19.13 -10.24
N GLU A 101 11.96 20.28 -9.60
CA GLU A 101 11.07 20.74 -8.52
C GLU A 101 9.61 20.90 -8.97
N ASP A 102 9.37 21.41 -10.19
CA ASP A 102 8.02 21.55 -10.74
C ASP A 102 7.40 20.19 -11.06
N GLY A 103 8.18 19.29 -11.65
CA GLY A 103 7.77 17.92 -11.90
C GLY A 103 7.44 17.16 -10.61
N LEU A 104 8.27 17.31 -9.56
CA LEU A 104 8.03 16.70 -8.25
C LEU A 104 6.73 17.21 -7.64
N ARG A 105 6.43 18.51 -7.71
CA ARG A 105 5.19 19.07 -7.20
C ARG A 105 3.98 18.52 -7.94
N ARG A 106 4.01 18.49 -9.28
CA ARG A 106 2.93 17.95 -10.11
C ARG A 106 2.70 16.46 -9.88
N ALA A 107 3.77 15.67 -9.79
CA ALA A 107 3.69 14.25 -9.45
C ALA A 107 3.12 14.05 -8.03
N GLY A 108 3.52 14.89 -7.07
CA GLY A 108 2.97 14.92 -5.72
C GLY A 108 1.47 15.21 -5.71
N GLU A 109 1.00 16.19 -6.47
CA GLU A 109 -0.43 16.51 -6.62
C GLU A 109 -1.22 15.32 -7.20
N ALA A 110 -0.67 14.66 -8.23
CA ALA A 110 -1.32 13.49 -8.84
C ALA A 110 -1.41 12.30 -7.87
N ILE A 111 -0.33 12.00 -7.13
CA ILE A 111 -0.26 10.93 -6.13
C ILE A 111 -1.13 11.27 -4.91
N GLY A 112 -1.08 12.50 -4.43
CA GLY A 112 -1.92 12.99 -3.34
C GLY A 112 -3.41 12.90 -3.66
N THR A 113 -3.80 13.11 -4.93
CA THR A 113 -5.17 12.92 -5.41
C THR A 113 -5.62 11.47 -5.28
N VAL A 114 -4.74 10.49 -5.54
CA VAL A 114 -5.04 9.06 -5.35
C VAL A 114 -5.28 8.77 -3.86
N ALA A 115 -4.37 9.18 -2.97
CA ALA A 115 -4.50 8.99 -1.53
C ALA A 115 -5.79 9.65 -0.98
N ALA A 116 -6.06 10.89 -1.39
CA ALA A 116 -7.26 11.61 -1.00
C ALA A 116 -8.55 10.96 -1.55
N THR A 117 -8.50 10.32 -2.72
CA THR A 117 -9.64 9.60 -3.27
C THR A 117 -9.95 8.35 -2.44
N LEU A 118 -8.96 7.57 -2.07
CA LEU A 118 -9.12 6.41 -1.18
C LEU A 118 -9.67 6.81 0.18
N ALA A 119 -9.10 7.83 0.81
CA ALA A 119 -9.58 8.36 2.07
C ALA A 119 -11.03 8.88 2.01
N GLY A 120 -11.51 9.24 0.83
CA GLY A 120 -12.89 9.63 0.57
C GLY A 120 -13.87 8.45 0.39
N MET A 121 -13.42 7.19 0.40
CA MET A 121 -14.26 6.01 0.26
C MET A 121 -14.64 5.45 1.64
N PRO A 122 -15.82 5.74 2.18
CA PRO A 122 -16.17 5.39 3.55
C PRO A 122 -16.40 3.89 3.70
N MET A 123 -15.92 3.34 4.82
CA MET A 123 -16.19 1.99 5.26
C MET A 123 -16.96 2.00 6.58
N LEU A 124 -17.77 0.97 6.83
CA LEU A 124 -18.63 0.93 8.02
C LEU A 124 -17.87 0.63 9.32
N ARG A 125 -16.74 -0.05 9.22
CA ARG A 125 -15.91 -0.46 10.37
C ARG A 125 -14.48 -0.75 9.90
N ALA A 126 -13.52 -0.59 10.78
CA ALA A 126 -12.14 -1.00 10.54
C ALA A 126 -11.98 -2.52 10.62
N GLY A 127 -11.08 -3.08 9.81
CA GLY A 127 -10.79 -4.51 9.80
C GLY A 127 -10.31 -4.99 8.44
N LEU A 128 -9.97 -6.29 8.38
CA LEU A 128 -9.48 -6.96 7.18
C LEU A 128 -10.63 -7.45 6.30
N PHE A 129 -10.44 -7.43 4.99
CA PHE A 129 -11.35 -8.13 4.08
C PHE A 129 -11.09 -9.64 4.13
N VAL A 130 -12.14 -10.44 4.31
CA VAL A 130 -12.02 -11.89 4.50
C VAL A 130 -12.58 -12.71 3.36
N ASP A 131 -13.30 -12.11 2.43
CA ASP A 131 -13.88 -12.80 1.27
C ASP A 131 -14.07 -11.87 0.06
N GLY A 132 -14.49 -12.45 -1.06
CA GLY A 132 -14.77 -11.73 -2.30
C GLY A 132 -15.96 -10.77 -2.26
N GLU A 133 -16.77 -10.80 -1.21
CA GLU A 133 -17.83 -9.81 -0.98
C GLU A 133 -17.32 -8.59 -0.20
N LEU A 134 -16.00 -8.57 0.11
CA LEU A 134 -15.32 -7.56 0.92
C LEU A 134 -15.93 -7.42 2.31
N ARG A 135 -16.40 -8.53 2.87
CA ARG A 135 -16.85 -8.56 4.26
C ARG A 135 -15.67 -8.23 5.17
N VAL A 136 -15.92 -7.28 6.08
CA VAL A 136 -14.90 -6.81 7.03
C VAL A 136 -14.97 -7.62 8.30
N GLU A 137 -13.86 -8.27 8.67
CA GLU A 137 -13.62 -8.82 9.99
C GLU A 137 -12.84 -7.79 10.81
N PRO A 138 -13.41 -7.26 11.90
CA PRO A 138 -12.73 -6.27 12.71
C PRO A 138 -11.41 -6.80 13.25
N PHE A 139 -10.38 -5.99 13.25
CA PHE A 139 -9.19 -6.27 14.02
C PHE A 139 -9.22 -5.45 15.30
N ASP A 140 -8.84 -6.09 16.40
CA ASP A 140 -8.65 -5.44 17.70
C ASP A 140 -7.22 -4.93 17.78
N GLY A 141 -7.05 -3.71 18.25
CA GLY A 141 -5.73 -3.17 18.52
C GLY A 141 -5.62 -1.69 18.24
N ASP A 142 -4.76 -1.05 18.98
CA ASP A 142 -4.34 0.32 18.87
C ASP A 142 -2.82 0.40 18.63
N LEU A 143 -2.29 1.58 18.40
CA LEU A 143 -0.85 1.76 18.19
C LEU A 143 -0.01 1.34 19.40
N PRO A 144 -0.38 1.64 20.66
CA PRO A 144 0.34 1.16 21.82
C PRO A 144 0.41 -0.38 21.89
N GLY A 145 -0.71 -1.05 21.66
CA GLY A 145 -0.77 -2.52 21.60
C GLY A 145 0.05 -3.09 20.44
N TRP A 146 0.09 -2.41 19.29
CA TRP A 146 0.93 -2.79 18.15
C TRP A 146 2.42 -2.67 18.45
N VAL A 147 2.85 -1.63 19.13
CA VAL A 147 4.24 -1.46 19.60
C VAL A 147 4.61 -2.56 20.59
N GLU A 148 3.70 -2.88 21.54
CA GLU A 148 3.94 -3.94 22.50
C GLU A 148 4.04 -5.32 21.83
N HIS A 149 3.19 -5.59 20.83
CA HIS A 149 3.25 -6.82 20.02
C HIS A 149 4.62 -7.01 19.36
N HIS A 150 5.23 -5.94 18.87
CA HIS A 150 6.54 -5.98 18.20
C HIS A 150 7.74 -5.78 19.14
N ARG A 151 7.53 -5.66 20.45
CA ARG A 151 8.59 -5.37 21.43
C ARG A 151 9.76 -6.34 21.37
N GLU A 152 9.48 -7.64 21.29
CA GLU A 152 10.52 -8.67 21.24
C GLU A 152 11.31 -8.59 19.93
N ASP A 153 10.65 -8.38 18.81
CA ASP A 153 11.28 -8.23 17.50
C ASP A 153 12.18 -7.00 17.46
N LEU A 154 11.69 -5.86 17.94
CA LEU A 154 12.47 -4.63 18.06
C LEU A 154 13.69 -4.82 18.97
N THR A 155 13.54 -5.53 20.09
CA THR A 155 14.67 -5.86 20.97
C THR A 155 15.72 -6.69 20.24
N ARG A 156 15.31 -7.65 19.40
CA ARG A 156 16.24 -8.41 18.53
C ARG A 156 16.93 -7.55 17.48
N GLN A 157 16.39 -6.38 17.16
CA GLN A 157 16.94 -5.36 16.28
C GLN A 157 17.71 -4.27 17.07
N ASP A 158 18.22 -4.61 18.26
CA ASP A 158 19.05 -3.75 19.11
C ASP A 158 18.35 -2.44 19.57
N TRP A 159 17.03 -2.48 19.75
CA TRP A 159 16.33 -1.38 20.44
C TRP A 159 16.55 -1.49 21.94
N SER A 160 17.07 -0.43 22.55
CA SER A 160 17.25 -0.33 24.01
C SER A 160 15.91 -0.18 24.73
N ALA A 161 15.90 -0.50 26.02
CA ALA A 161 14.72 -0.31 26.87
C ALA A 161 14.24 1.16 26.91
N GLY A 162 15.18 2.12 26.80
CA GLY A 162 14.86 3.54 26.71
C GLY A 162 14.13 3.89 25.41
N GLU A 163 14.70 3.49 24.25
CA GLU A 163 14.07 3.71 22.94
C GLU A 163 12.68 3.06 22.84
N LEU A 164 12.50 1.87 23.41
CA LEU A 164 11.19 1.20 23.47
C LEU A 164 10.18 1.93 24.36
N ALA A 165 10.62 2.53 25.47
CA ALA A 165 9.76 3.35 26.31
C ALA A 165 9.36 4.66 25.60
N ASP A 166 10.29 5.30 24.91
CA ASP A 166 10.03 6.52 24.13
C ASP A 166 9.09 6.23 22.93
N LEU A 167 9.28 5.07 22.27
CA LEU A 167 8.38 4.61 21.21
C LEU A 167 6.96 4.35 21.72
N ALA A 168 6.81 3.71 22.89
CA ALA A 168 5.51 3.49 23.51
C ALA A 168 4.82 4.84 23.83
N ALA A 169 5.56 5.81 24.39
CA ALA A 169 5.03 7.14 24.67
C ALA A 169 4.65 7.89 23.38
N LEU A 170 5.41 7.71 22.29
CA LEU A 170 5.06 8.24 20.97
C LEU A 170 3.76 7.61 20.45
N ALA A 171 3.61 6.29 20.57
CA ALA A 171 2.41 5.56 20.14
C ALA A 171 1.15 6.03 20.87
N GLU A 172 1.22 6.26 22.20
CA GLU A 172 0.11 6.81 22.98
C GLU A 172 -0.29 8.22 22.47
N ARG A 173 0.67 9.10 22.24
CA ARG A 173 0.37 10.43 21.70
C ARG A 173 -0.22 10.36 20.28
N ALA A 174 0.33 9.50 19.43
CA ALA A 174 -0.14 9.30 18.07
C ALA A 174 -1.56 8.73 18.05
N GLN A 175 -1.87 7.73 18.91
CA GLN A 175 -3.21 7.19 19.04
C GLN A 175 -4.20 8.26 19.45
N GLY A 176 -3.88 9.08 20.47
CA GLY A 176 -4.76 10.18 20.88
C GLY A 176 -5.05 11.19 19.77
N LEU A 177 -4.11 11.42 18.83
CA LEU A 177 -4.37 12.27 17.67
C LEU A 177 -5.25 11.54 16.64
N LEU A 178 -4.99 10.26 16.36
CA LEU A 178 -5.78 9.47 15.42
C LEU A 178 -7.23 9.31 15.88
N ASP A 179 -7.47 9.19 17.17
CA ASP A 179 -8.81 9.08 17.79
C ASP A 179 -9.67 10.34 17.60
N THR A 180 -9.08 11.44 17.14
CA THR A 180 -9.86 12.64 16.76
C THR A 180 -10.60 12.48 15.41
N VAL A 181 -10.34 11.40 14.67
CA VAL A 181 -10.92 11.12 13.36
C VAL A 181 -11.82 9.89 13.42
N ASP A 182 -13.12 10.09 13.55
CA ASP A 182 -14.11 9.01 13.76
C ASP A 182 -14.38 8.14 12.53
N ARG A 183 -14.01 8.59 11.32
CA ARG A 183 -14.33 7.86 10.09
C ARG A 183 -13.33 6.78 9.75
N VAL A 184 -13.83 5.73 9.12
CA VAL A 184 -13.04 4.64 8.52
C VAL A 184 -13.17 4.72 7.01
N SER A 185 -12.09 4.44 6.30
CA SER A 185 -12.05 4.49 4.83
C SER A 185 -11.40 3.23 4.26
N LEU A 186 -11.60 3.01 2.96
CA LEU A 186 -10.78 2.06 2.23
C LEU A 186 -9.35 2.59 2.21
N VAL A 187 -8.40 1.74 2.56
CA VAL A 187 -6.97 2.03 2.47
C VAL A 187 -6.26 0.97 1.63
N HIS A 188 -5.29 1.39 0.85
CA HIS A 188 -4.41 0.53 0.08
C HIS A 188 -3.34 -0.12 0.98
N SER A 189 -2.87 0.64 1.96
CA SER A 189 -1.88 0.27 2.99
C SER A 189 -0.45 0.01 2.51
N ASP A 190 -0.21 0.01 1.20
CA ASP A 190 1.12 0.02 0.59
C ASP A 190 1.17 1.01 -0.58
N LEU A 191 0.52 2.17 -0.42
CA LEU A 191 0.45 3.22 -1.42
C LEU A 191 1.76 4.01 -1.45
N ASN A 192 2.79 3.42 -2.00
CA ASN A 192 4.10 4.05 -2.18
C ASN A 192 4.44 4.16 -3.68
N PRO A 193 5.41 5.00 -4.08
CA PRO A 193 5.69 5.26 -5.49
C PRO A 193 5.99 4.02 -6.35
N LYS A 194 6.50 2.92 -5.78
CA LYS A 194 6.75 1.68 -6.54
C LYS A 194 5.45 1.00 -7.02
N ASN A 195 4.33 1.22 -6.31
CA ASN A 195 3.01 0.66 -6.62
C ASN A 195 2.15 1.62 -7.45
N LEU A 196 2.72 2.72 -7.91
CA LEU A 196 2.07 3.71 -8.77
C LEU A 196 2.76 3.77 -10.13
N LEU A 197 1.96 3.72 -11.18
CA LEU A 197 2.42 4.02 -12.55
C LEU A 197 2.05 5.46 -12.89
N LEU A 198 2.98 6.19 -13.46
CA LEU A 198 2.75 7.53 -13.96
C LEU A 198 3.10 7.61 -15.45
N ASP A 199 2.38 8.41 -16.18
CA ASP A 199 2.78 8.82 -17.52
C ASP A 199 3.97 9.79 -17.41
N PRO A 200 5.11 9.52 -18.07
CA PRO A 200 6.33 10.30 -17.86
C PRO A 200 6.28 11.72 -18.45
N GLU A 201 5.33 12.02 -19.35
CA GLU A 201 5.19 13.34 -19.98
C GLU A 201 4.19 14.21 -19.21
N THR A 202 3.05 13.64 -18.85
CA THR A 202 1.96 14.37 -18.19
C THR A 202 2.00 14.31 -16.67
N LEU A 203 2.72 13.33 -16.08
CA LEU A 203 2.80 12.99 -14.65
C LEU A 203 1.45 12.57 -14.04
N VAL A 204 0.47 12.22 -14.86
CA VAL A 204 -0.80 11.68 -14.41
C VAL A 204 -0.59 10.24 -13.94
N VAL A 205 -1.20 9.84 -12.83
CA VAL A 205 -1.20 8.45 -12.38
C VAL A 205 -2.04 7.61 -13.33
N THR A 206 -1.41 6.62 -13.96
CA THR A 206 -2.01 5.69 -14.93
C THR A 206 -2.28 4.32 -14.35
N GLY A 207 -1.77 4.02 -13.15
CA GLY A 207 -1.99 2.75 -12.48
C GLY A 207 -1.76 2.80 -10.98
N VAL A 208 -2.67 2.15 -10.22
CA VAL A 208 -2.50 1.83 -8.80
C VAL A 208 -2.49 0.32 -8.68
N LEU A 209 -1.35 -0.22 -8.23
CA LEU A 209 -1.03 -1.65 -8.28
C LEU A 209 -0.88 -2.22 -6.86
N ASP A 210 -0.92 -3.55 -6.75
CA ASP A 210 -0.55 -4.31 -5.55
C ASP A 210 -1.43 -4.08 -4.32
N TRP A 211 -2.70 -4.49 -4.42
CA TRP A 211 -3.76 -4.30 -3.43
C TRP A 211 -3.79 -5.35 -2.31
N GLU A 212 -2.72 -6.13 -2.14
CA GLU A 212 -2.72 -7.28 -1.22
C GLU A 212 -2.85 -6.90 0.27
N PHE A 213 -2.48 -5.68 0.65
CA PHE A 213 -2.60 -5.14 2.02
C PHE A 213 -3.84 -4.26 2.22
N ALA A 214 -4.69 -4.13 1.19
CA ALA A 214 -5.85 -3.26 1.28
C ALA A 214 -6.84 -3.76 2.35
N HIS A 215 -7.34 -2.82 3.13
CA HIS A 215 -8.27 -3.09 4.23
C HIS A 215 -9.15 -1.87 4.51
N ALA A 216 -10.08 -1.99 5.44
CA ALA A 216 -10.80 -0.85 5.99
C ALA A 216 -10.04 -0.28 7.18
N GLY A 217 -9.54 0.97 7.08
CA GLY A 217 -8.63 1.52 8.06
C GLY A 217 -8.75 3.03 8.25
N HIS A 218 -7.76 3.59 8.93
CA HIS A 218 -7.71 5.03 9.20
C HIS A 218 -7.48 5.83 7.91
N PRO A 219 -8.24 6.90 7.61
CA PRO A 219 -8.19 7.60 6.33
C PRO A 219 -6.83 8.22 5.98
N TYR A 220 -5.98 8.48 6.95
CA TYR A 220 -4.64 9.05 6.75
C TYR A 220 -3.53 8.00 6.52
N THR A 221 -3.85 6.71 6.53
CA THR A 221 -2.87 5.63 6.33
C THR A 221 -2.14 5.75 4.99
N ASP A 222 -2.88 5.92 3.90
CA ASP A 222 -2.26 6.03 2.57
C ASP A 222 -1.53 7.36 2.37
N LEU A 223 -1.99 8.44 2.99
CA LEU A 223 -1.24 9.70 3.01
C LEU A 223 0.11 9.51 3.73
N GLY A 224 0.14 8.79 4.84
CA GLY A 224 1.36 8.43 5.54
C GLY A 224 2.31 7.60 4.68
N ASN A 225 1.77 6.62 3.93
CA ASN A 225 2.56 5.77 3.03
C ASN A 225 3.27 6.57 1.93
N VAL A 226 2.57 7.49 1.25
CA VAL A 226 3.17 8.29 0.16
C VAL A 226 4.20 9.31 0.66
N LEU A 227 4.12 9.72 1.93
CA LEU A 227 5.04 10.67 2.58
C LEU A 227 6.14 9.98 3.41
N ARG A 228 6.14 8.65 3.54
CA ARG A 228 7.07 7.92 4.42
C ARG A 228 8.53 8.20 4.09
N PHE A 229 8.92 8.04 2.84
CA PHE A 229 10.29 8.11 2.40
C PHE A 229 10.57 9.25 1.39
N ASP A 230 9.58 9.62 0.61
CA ASP A 230 9.69 10.65 -0.42
C ASP A 230 9.31 12.00 0.20
N ARG A 231 10.33 12.71 0.67
CA ARG A 231 10.21 13.93 1.50
C ARG A 231 10.82 15.15 0.85
N GLU A 232 10.99 15.14 -0.47
CA GLU A 232 11.37 16.32 -1.21
C GLU A 232 10.30 17.40 -1.01
N PRO A 233 10.66 18.63 -0.60
CA PRO A 233 9.68 19.66 -0.21
C PRO A 233 8.63 19.95 -1.28
N ALA A 234 9.01 19.95 -2.56
CA ALA A 234 8.08 20.17 -3.66
C ALA A 234 7.09 19.01 -3.83
N TYR A 235 7.55 17.76 -3.68
CA TYR A 235 6.70 16.57 -3.71
C TYR A 235 5.70 16.57 -2.56
N GLU A 236 6.19 16.76 -1.31
CA GLU A 236 5.34 16.82 -0.11
C GLU A 236 4.30 17.94 -0.22
N ALA A 237 4.70 19.13 -0.70
CA ALA A 237 3.78 20.24 -0.91
C ALA A 237 2.66 19.88 -1.91
N GLY A 238 2.99 19.22 -3.01
CA GLY A 238 2.01 18.76 -4.00
C GLY A 238 1.02 17.74 -3.41
N VAL A 239 1.52 16.73 -2.69
CA VAL A 239 0.68 15.72 -2.03
C VAL A 239 -0.30 16.35 -1.05
N LEU A 240 0.18 17.24 -0.18
CA LEU A 240 -0.64 17.89 0.83
C LEU A 240 -1.63 18.89 0.23
N ALA A 241 -1.26 19.61 -0.83
CA ALA A 241 -2.18 20.50 -1.54
C ALA A 241 -3.37 19.75 -2.14
N ALA A 242 -3.12 18.59 -2.76
CA ALA A 242 -4.20 17.74 -3.29
C ALA A 242 -5.12 17.20 -2.18
N TRP A 243 -4.54 16.84 -1.04
CA TRP A 243 -5.31 16.41 0.13
C TRP A 243 -6.19 17.52 0.69
N GLU A 244 -5.63 18.70 0.93
CA GLU A 244 -6.35 19.88 1.43
C GLU A 244 -7.48 20.29 0.48
N ALA A 245 -7.23 20.29 -0.83
CA ALA A 245 -8.24 20.61 -1.84
C ALA A 245 -9.46 19.67 -1.78
N ARG A 246 -9.27 18.40 -1.40
CA ARG A 246 -10.35 17.41 -1.35
C ARG A 246 -11.04 17.31 0.01
N HIS A 247 -10.29 17.41 1.09
CA HIS A 247 -10.78 17.15 2.45
C HIS A 247 -10.90 18.40 3.31
N GLY A 248 -10.31 19.53 2.90
CA GLY A 248 -10.31 20.77 3.65
C GLY A 248 -9.44 20.75 4.91
N THR A 249 -8.69 19.67 5.16
CA THR A 249 -7.78 19.59 6.29
C THR A 249 -6.51 20.35 5.95
N PRO A 250 -6.07 21.33 6.79
CA PRO A 250 -4.84 22.07 6.55
C PRO A 250 -3.61 21.16 6.40
N ALA A 251 -2.68 21.53 5.53
CA ALA A 251 -1.51 20.72 5.19
C ALA A 251 -0.69 20.26 6.40
N GLU A 252 -0.52 21.11 7.41
CA GLU A 252 0.23 20.78 8.64
C GLU A 252 -0.49 19.70 9.46
N GLU A 253 -1.78 19.87 9.70
CA GLU A 253 -2.62 18.90 10.41
C GLU A 253 -2.68 17.55 9.66
N ALA A 254 -2.86 17.60 8.33
CA ALA A 254 -2.87 16.41 7.50
C ALA A 254 -1.54 15.64 7.56
N ARG A 255 -0.41 16.37 7.57
CA ARG A 255 0.94 15.80 7.73
C ARG A 255 1.09 15.08 9.07
N ASP A 256 0.65 15.71 10.16
CA ASP A 256 0.78 15.14 11.49
C ASP A 256 -0.07 13.88 11.66
N LEU A 257 -1.32 13.90 11.21
CA LEU A 257 -2.19 12.71 11.17
C LEU A 257 -1.60 11.60 10.29
N ALA A 258 -1.05 11.94 9.14
CA ALA A 258 -0.41 10.98 8.24
C ALA A 258 0.80 10.30 8.88
N ARG A 259 1.66 11.06 9.58
CA ARG A 259 2.81 10.53 10.31
C ARG A 259 2.40 9.61 11.46
N CYS A 260 1.33 9.97 12.18
CA CYS A 260 0.77 9.12 13.22
C CYS A 260 0.20 7.82 12.63
N ALA A 261 -0.56 7.89 11.54
CA ALA A 261 -1.15 6.72 10.90
C ALA A 261 -0.09 5.77 10.29
N ASP A 262 1.05 6.32 9.85
CA ASP A 262 2.16 5.53 9.28
C ASP A 262 3.02 4.82 10.35
N LEU A 263 2.86 5.16 11.62
CA LEU A 263 3.67 4.62 12.71
C LEU A 263 3.55 3.09 12.81
N ALA A 264 2.35 2.53 12.60
CA ALA A 264 2.14 1.09 12.62
C ALA A 264 2.99 0.36 11.56
N ALA A 265 3.03 0.90 10.33
CA ALA A 265 3.84 0.34 9.25
C ALA A 265 5.35 0.51 9.50
N LEU A 266 5.76 1.64 10.08
CA LEU A 266 7.16 1.86 10.47
C LEU A 266 7.62 0.88 11.56
N VAL A 267 6.77 0.58 12.54
CA VAL A 267 7.07 -0.39 13.61
C VAL A 267 7.23 -1.80 13.04
N ASP A 268 6.30 -2.26 12.20
CA ASP A 268 6.38 -3.57 11.54
C ASP A 268 7.63 -3.70 10.67
N LEU A 269 7.93 -2.68 9.85
CA LEU A 269 9.13 -2.67 9.03
C LEU A 269 10.42 -2.64 9.88
N ALA A 270 10.45 -1.84 10.95
CA ALA A 270 11.61 -1.75 11.85
C ALA A 270 11.87 -3.07 12.60
N ALA A 271 10.80 -3.78 12.98
CA ALA A 271 10.89 -5.11 13.61
C ALA A 271 11.57 -6.16 12.70
N ARG A 272 11.55 -5.93 11.39
CA ARG A 272 12.19 -6.76 10.35
C ARG A 272 13.44 -6.11 9.76
N SER A 273 14.08 -5.18 10.45
CA SER A 273 15.29 -4.50 9.98
C SER A 273 16.36 -5.51 9.55
N GLY A 274 17.06 -5.23 8.46
CA GLY A 274 18.06 -6.15 7.88
C GLY A 274 17.47 -7.19 6.91
N ALA A 275 16.16 -7.42 6.89
CA ALA A 275 15.54 -8.33 5.92
C ALA A 275 15.62 -7.79 4.49
N ASN A 276 15.55 -6.46 4.35
CA ASN A 276 15.66 -5.76 3.06
C ASN A 276 15.98 -4.27 3.28
N PRO A 277 16.41 -3.53 2.23
CA PRO A 277 16.76 -2.11 2.34
C PRO A 277 15.63 -1.20 2.84
N VAL A 278 14.37 -1.53 2.52
CA VAL A 278 13.19 -0.75 2.94
C VAL A 278 13.00 -0.88 4.46
N ALA A 279 13.08 -2.08 5.01
CA ALA A 279 13.00 -2.34 6.44
C ALA A 279 14.11 -1.62 7.21
N THR A 280 15.34 -1.62 6.69
CA THR A 280 16.46 -0.90 7.29
C THR A 280 16.25 0.62 7.27
N ARG A 281 15.74 1.18 6.16
CA ARG A 281 15.41 2.60 6.05
C ARG A 281 14.30 3.00 7.01
N ALA A 282 13.27 2.15 7.17
CA ALA A 282 12.17 2.36 8.11
C ALA A 282 12.65 2.37 9.56
N ALA A 283 13.54 1.45 9.94
CA ALA A 283 14.13 1.41 11.29
C ALA A 283 14.92 2.69 11.60
N THR A 284 15.72 3.18 10.64
CA THR A 284 16.44 4.43 10.77
C THR A 284 15.50 5.62 10.95
N LEU A 285 14.44 5.68 10.14
CA LEU A 285 13.43 6.72 10.21
C LEU A 285 12.68 6.69 11.54
N LEU A 286 12.26 5.51 12.00
CA LEU A 286 11.54 5.35 13.26
C LEU A 286 12.40 5.80 14.44
N ARG A 287 13.68 5.41 14.51
CA ARG A 287 14.62 5.89 15.56
C ARG A 287 14.76 7.41 15.56
N ALA A 288 14.87 8.02 14.38
CA ALA A 288 14.96 9.48 14.27
C ALA A 288 13.66 10.16 14.75
N THR A 289 12.51 9.57 14.49
CA THR A 289 11.20 10.07 14.94
C THR A 289 11.03 9.95 16.46
N VAL A 290 11.51 8.86 17.06
CA VAL A 290 11.46 8.65 18.51
C VAL A 290 12.40 9.61 19.26
N ALA A 291 13.53 9.98 18.64
CA ALA A 291 14.53 10.89 19.23
C ALA A 291 14.18 12.39 19.11
N SER A 292 13.13 12.77 18.35
CA SER A 292 12.72 14.16 18.12
C SER A 292 11.63 14.63 19.10
#